data_bb952349c914403f04052d5a81fcbafa
#
_entry.id   bb952349c914403f04052d5a81fcbafa
#
_cell.length_a   1.000
_cell.length_b   1.000
_cell.length_c   1.000
_cell.angle_alpha   90.00
_cell.angle_beta   90.00
_cell.angle_gamma   90.00
#
_symmetry.space_group_name_H-M   'P 1'
#
loop_
_entity.id
_entity.type
_entity.pdbx_description
1 polymer ?
#
loop_
_entity_poly.entity_id
_entity_poly.type
_entity_poly.pdbx_seq_one_letter_code
_entity_poly.pdbx_strand_id
1 'polypeptide(L)' 'MIKQELQQRASDKAFAKMSMLLITIEQNKEDIRTGNYGGVTSTEMDIVLNSNKIELKVWQYIAKLIETDEE' A
#
# COMPACT_ATOMS: atom_id res chain seq x y z
N MET A 1 -11.03 3.87 -26.04
CA MET A 1 -10.51 2.55 -26.22
C MET A 1 -9.22 2.39 -25.52
N ILE A 2 -8.14 2.86 -26.14
CA ILE A 2 -6.83 2.73 -25.53
C ILE A 2 -6.79 3.36 -24.14
N LYS A 3 -7.44 4.53 -24.02
CA LYS A 3 -7.49 5.22 -22.73
C LYS A 3 -8.17 4.36 -21.67
N GLN A 4 -9.26 3.70 -22.02
CA GLN A 4 -9.98 2.86 -21.07
C GLN A 4 -9.13 1.66 -20.66
N GLU A 5 -8.41 1.07 -21.60
CA GLU A 5 -7.55 -0.05 -21.29
C GLU A 5 -6.41 0.36 -20.36
N LEU A 6 -5.81 1.51 -20.64
CA LEU A 6 -4.74 2.03 -19.78
C LEU A 6 -5.26 2.36 -18.40
N GLN A 7 -6.45 2.95 -18.33
CA GLN A 7 -7.07 3.29 -17.07
C GLN A 7 -7.36 2.02 -16.26
N GLN A 8 -7.85 0.97 -16.91
CA GLN A 8 -8.14 -0.28 -16.23
C GLN A 8 -6.86 -0.92 -15.71
N ARG A 9 -5.79 -0.90 -16.50
CA ARG A 9 -4.52 -1.46 -16.07
C ARG A 9 -3.95 -0.70 -14.89
N ALA A 10 -4.06 0.64 -14.92
CA ALA A 10 -3.58 1.45 -13.80
C ALA A 10 -4.39 1.18 -12.55
N SER A 11 -5.70 1.01 -12.70
CA SER A 11 -6.58 0.71 -11.58
C SER A 11 -6.23 -0.65 -10.99
N ASP A 12 -6.02 -1.66 -11.84
CA ASP A 12 -5.66 -3.00 -11.39
C ASP A 12 -4.33 -2.98 -10.63
N LYS A 13 -3.37 -2.21 -11.13
CA LYS A 13 -2.07 -2.10 -10.49
C LYS A 13 -2.21 -1.43 -9.13
N ALA A 14 -3.01 -0.37 -9.04
CA ALA A 14 -3.23 0.31 -7.77
C ALA A 14 -3.88 -0.62 -6.76
N PHE A 15 -4.89 -1.38 -7.18
CA PHE A 15 -5.53 -2.34 -6.28
C PHE A 15 -4.57 -3.41 -5.80
N ALA A 16 -3.72 -3.93 -6.71
CA ALA A 16 -2.75 -4.94 -6.34
C ALA A 16 -1.77 -4.39 -5.31
N LYS A 17 -1.29 -3.16 -5.52
CA LYS A 17 -0.37 -2.53 -4.57
C LYS A 17 -1.03 -2.30 -3.23
N MET A 18 -2.28 -1.82 -3.23
CA MET A 18 -2.99 -1.58 -1.97
C MET A 18 -3.23 -2.88 -1.21
N SER A 19 -3.60 -3.95 -1.92
CA SER A 19 -3.81 -5.25 -1.27
C SER A 19 -2.54 -5.76 -0.62
N MET A 20 -1.42 -5.68 -1.33
CA MET A 20 -0.14 -6.12 -0.79
C MET A 20 0.26 -5.30 0.42
N LEU A 21 0.04 -3.98 0.36
CA LEU A 21 0.38 -3.10 1.47
C LEU A 21 -0.49 -3.38 2.69
N LEU A 22 -1.77 -3.65 2.49
CA LEU A 22 -2.66 -3.99 3.61
C LEU A 22 -2.18 -5.26 4.30
N ILE A 23 -1.81 -6.28 3.53
CA ILE A 23 -1.30 -7.53 4.10
C ILE A 23 0.00 -7.26 4.86
N THR A 24 0.91 -6.49 4.26
CA THR A 24 2.19 -6.18 4.88
C THR A 24 1.99 -5.38 6.17
N ILE A 25 1.09 -4.41 6.16
CA ILE A 25 0.81 -3.59 7.34
C ILE A 25 0.26 -4.46 8.46
N GLU A 26 -0.67 -5.37 8.16
CA GLU A 26 -1.20 -6.27 9.19
C GLU A 26 -0.11 -7.16 9.76
N GLN A 27 0.80 -7.64 8.90
CA GLN A 27 1.92 -8.45 9.37
C GLN A 27 2.85 -7.62 10.24
N ASN A 28 3.12 -6.37 9.86
CA ASN A 28 3.95 -5.48 10.67
C ASN A 28 3.35 -5.26 12.05
N LYS A 29 2.03 -5.04 12.11
CA LYS A 29 1.34 -4.85 13.38
C LYS A 29 1.44 -6.08 14.24
N GLU A 30 1.29 -7.26 13.65
CA GLU A 30 1.39 -8.52 14.39
C GLU A 30 2.80 -8.72 14.90
N ASP A 31 3.81 -8.42 14.08
CA ASP A 31 5.20 -8.56 14.47
C ASP A 31 5.53 -7.64 15.66
N ILE A 32 5.01 -6.42 15.63
CA ILE A 32 5.21 -5.48 16.74
C ILE A 32 4.50 -6.00 17.98
N ARG A 33 3.28 -6.50 17.85
CA ARG A 33 2.51 -6.99 18.99
C ARG A 33 3.20 -8.18 19.67
N THR A 34 3.83 -9.04 18.87
CA THR A 34 4.47 -10.25 19.40
C THR A 34 5.95 -10.08 19.68
N GLY A 35 6.53 -8.92 19.33
CA GLY A 35 7.96 -8.67 19.51
C GLY A 35 8.83 -9.39 18.50
N ASN A 36 8.26 -9.84 17.40
CA ASN A 36 9.00 -10.56 16.37
C ASN A 36 9.57 -9.59 15.36
N TYR A 37 10.69 -8.98 15.70
CA TYR A 37 11.25 -7.90 14.87
C TYR A 37 12.22 -8.38 13.80
N GLY A 38 12.51 -9.67 13.74
CA GLY A 38 13.34 -10.23 12.67
C GLY A 38 14.73 -9.61 12.57
N GLY A 39 15.35 -9.30 13.71
CA GLY A 39 16.71 -8.76 13.70
C GLY A 39 16.79 -7.25 13.63
N VAL A 40 15.66 -6.54 13.51
CA VAL A 40 15.66 -5.08 13.56
C VAL A 40 15.14 -4.62 14.91
N THR A 41 15.36 -3.35 15.22
CA THR A 41 14.90 -2.79 16.50
C THR A 41 13.41 -2.46 16.41
N SER A 42 12.78 -2.26 17.58
CA SER A 42 11.38 -1.86 17.61
C SER A 42 11.17 -0.51 16.92
N THR A 43 12.16 0.40 17.06
CA THR A 43 12.07 1.70 16.39
C THR A 43 12.10 1.53 14.89
N GLU A 44 12.97 0.66 14.37
CA GLU A 44 13.02 0.38 12.95
C GLU A 44 11.72 -0.24 12.45
N MET A 45 11.13 -1.10 13.26
CA MET A 45 9.85 -1.71 12.92
C MET A 45 8.74 -0.66 12.81
N ASP A 46 8.73 0.31 13.73
CA ASP A 46 7.77 1.41 13.67
C ASP A 46 7.95 2.23 12.40
N ILE A 47 9.19 2.48 12.01
CA ILE A 47 9.49 3.22 10.79
C ILE A 47 8.95 2.46 9.57
N VAL A 48 9.19 1.16 9.53
CA VAL A 48 8.71 0.32 8.43
C VAL A 48 7.18 0.37 8.36
N LEU A 49 6.52 0.22 9.49
CA LEU A 49 5.06 0.26 9.54
C LEU A 49 4.53 1.61 9.04
N ASN A 50 5.12 2.71 9.53
CA ASN A 50 4.68 4.04 9.12
C ASN A 50 4.93 4.29 7.65
N SER A 51 6.06 3.83 7.12
CA SER A 51 6.37 3.96 5.69
C SER A 51 5.33 3.22 4.85
N ASN A 52 4.96 2.02 5.27
CA ASN A 52 3.95 1.24 4.54
C ASN A 52 2.59 1.90 4.59
N LYS A 53 2.23 2.51 5.73
CA LYS A 53 0.97 3.23 5.84
C LYS A 53 0.94 4.46 4.93
N ILE A 54 2.06 5.17 4.83
CA ILE A 54 2.16 6.33 3.95
C ILE A 54 2.04 5.89 2.50
N GLU A 55 2.73 4.83 2.14
CA GLU A 55 2.67 4.32 0.78
C GLU A 55 1.25 3.88 0.43
N LEU A 56 0.53 3.27 1.37
CA LEU A 56 -0.86 2.90 1.14
C LEU A 56 -1.71 4.13 0.83
N LYS A 57 -1.50 5.22 1.58
CA LYS A 57 -2.25 6.45 1.32
C LYS A 57 -1.94 7.01 -0.06
N VAL A 58 -0.69 6.93 -0.49
CA VAL A 58 -0.31 7.39 -1.82
C VAL A 58 -1.05 6.59 -2.89
N TRP A 59 -1.09 5.27 -2.75
CA TRP A 59 -1.80 4.45 -3.72
C TRP A 59 -3.30 4.67 -3.69
N GLN A 60 -3.88 4.93 -2.51
CA GLN A 60 -5.29 5.27 -2.41
C GLN A 60 -5.59 6.57 -3.16
N TYR A 61 -4.70 7.54 -3.04
CA TYR A 61 -4.85 8.80 -3.76
C TYR A 61 -4.73 8.59 -5.27
N ILE A 62 -3.76 7.78 -5.68
CA ILE A 62 -3.57 7.46 -7.10
C ILE A 62 -4.83 6.77 -7.65
N ALA A 63 -5.35 5.81 -6.91
CA ALA A 63 -6.56 5.09 -7.33
C ALA A 63 -7.73 6.07 -7.51
N LYS A 64 -7.85 7.01 -6.59
CA LYS A 64 -8.91 8.00 -6.66
C LYS A 64 -8.76 8.89 -7.89
N LEU A 65 -7.53 9.30 -8.19
CA LEU A 65 -7.27 10.09 -9.39
C LEU A 65 -7.63 9.33 -10.66
N ILE A 66 -7.31 8.05 -10.69
CA ILE A 66 -7.63 7.22 -11.85
C ILE A 66 -9.13 7.15 -12.04
N GLU A 67 -9.88 6.99 -10.96
CA GLU A 67 -11.33 6.89 -11.04
C GLU A 67 -11.98 8.19 -11.48
N THR A 68 -11.41 9.32 -11.10
CA THR A 68 -12.03 10.61 -11.39
C THR A 68 -11.57 11.20 -12.71
N ASP A 69 -10.53 10.64 -13.31
CA ASP A 69 -9.99 11.15 -14.58
C ASP A 69 -10.67 10.44 -15.74
N GLU A 70 -11.91 10.85 -16.02
CA GLU A 70 -12.70 10.18 -17.03
C GLU A 70 -12.77 10.92 -18.33
N GLU A 71 -12.24 12.10 -18.35
CA GLU A 71 -12.32 12.91 -19.56
C GLU A 71 -11.29 12.48 -20.57
#